data_8f004791f5e8c5b7ec8efb43542b0f10
#
_entry.id   8f004791f5e8c5b7ec8efb43542b0f10
#
_cell.length_a   1.000
_cell.length_b   1.000
_cell.length_c   1.000
_cell.angle_alpha   90.00
_cell.angle_beta   90.00
_cell.angle_gamma   90.00
#
_symmetry.space_group_name_H-M   'P 1'
#
loop_
_entity.id
_entity.type
_entity.pdbx_description
1 polymer ?
#
loop_
_entity_poly.entity_id
_entity_poly.type
_entity_poly.pdbx_seq_one_letter_code
_entity_poly.pdbx_strand_id
1 'polypeptide(L)'
;MTQAPTIDRNTVMGAALIRLGSTVQEVADVPAWMLSAREIPGALQALARAETQLAAARLALIQEAVAQGVPADAGNSAAGWLRGLLNADPHSANEDARLAAVLDDPDSPTMAALATGAIRVGHARVITRAVQQLRAAKVDARQVAKAEQLLLEQAATFDPLLLSRLARSVRYHLEPAEADLEKQEQRQLKQRELAFFEDTDGSGMTL
;
A
#
# COMPACT_ATOMS: atom_id res chain seq x y z
N MET A 1 -3.10 -12.73 30.46
CA MET A 1 -1.79 -12.06 30.21
C MET A 1 -1.18 -12.77 29.00
N THR A 2 -1.30 -12.19 27.82
CA THR A 2 -0.72 -12.74 26.58
C THR A 2 0.78 -12.45 26.64
N GLN A 3 1.61 -13.49 26.72
CA GLN A 3 3.06 -13.36 26.62
C GLN A 3 3.40 -12.62 25.30
N ALA A 4 4.20 -11.57 25.38
CA ALA A 4 4.71 -10.91 24.18
C ALA A 4 5.41 -11.94 23.30
N PRO A 5 5.15 -12.00 22.00
CA PRO A 5 5.77 -12.95 21.10
C PRO A 5 7.29 -12.75 21.15
N THR A 6 8.00 -13.79 21.59
CA THR A 6 9.45 -13.73 21.73
C THR A 6 10.07 -14.15 20.40
N ILE A 7 10.92 -13.31 19.84
CA ILE A 7 11.70 -13.64 18.64
C ILE A 7 12.75 -14.70 19.04
N ASP A 8 12.70 -15.88 18.43
CA ASP A 8 13.72 -16.89 18.61
C ASP A 8 15.03 -16.43 17.96
N ARG A 9 16.02 -16.17 18.80
CA ARG A 9 17.36 -15.70 18.40
C ARG A 9 18.13 -16.70 17.53
N ASN A 10 17.75 -17.97 17.58
CA ASN A 10 18.42 -19.04 16.85
C ASN A 10 17.91 -19.18 15.41
N THR A 11 16.84 -18.50 15.05
CA THR A 11 16.38 -18.45 13.66
C THR A 11 17.13 -17.39 12.85
N VAL A 12 17.25 -17.62 11.53
CA VAL A 12 17.89 -16.66 10.61
C VAL A 12 17.20 -15.28 10.68
N MET A 13 15.86 -15.28 10.70
CA MET A 13 15.07 -14.05 10.80
C MET A 13 15.28 -13.38 12.17
N GLY A 14 15.25 -14.14 13.26
CA GLY A 14 15.42 -13.59 14.60
C GLY A 14 16.81 -12.95 14.78
N ALA A 15 17.88 -13.62 14.32
CA ALA A 15 19.22 -13.06 14.33
C ALA A 15 19.32 -11.77 13.47
N ALA A 16 18.65 -11.73 12.31
CA ALA A 16 18.61 -10.55 11.45
C ALA A 16 17.88 -9.37 12.11
N LEU A 17 16.73 -9.61 12.75
CA LEU A 17 15.97 -8.58 13.44
C LEU A 17 16.69 -7.99 14.65
N ILE A 18 17.48 -8.82 15.37
CA ILE A 18 18.32 -8.33 16.47
C ILE A 18 19.42 -7.41 15.95
N ARG A 19 20.13 -7.82 14.89
CA ARG A 19 21.16 -6.95 14.25
C ARG A 19 20.55 -5.66 13.74
N LEU A 20 19.37 -5.74 13.12
CA LEU A 20 18.64 -4.56 12.68
C LEU A 20 18.37 -3.59 13.84
N GLY A 21 17.86 -4.10 14.96
CA GLY A 21 17.62 -3.30 16.16
C GLY A 21 18.87 -2.59 16.66
N SER A 22 20.01 -3.31 16.72
CA SER A 22 21.30 -2.71 17.09
C SER A 22 21.72 -1.61 16.13
N THR A 23 21.64 -1.84 14.83
CA THR A 23 22.02 -0.85 13.81
C THR A 23 21.11 0.39 13.85
N VAL A 24 19.81 0.20 14.04
CA VAL A 24 18.87 1.33 14.19
C VAL A 24 19.21 2.15 15.43
N GLN A 25 19.57 1.48 16.55
CA GLN A 25 19.98 2.17 17.76
C GLN A 25 21.28 2.95 17.53
N GLU A 26 22.27 2.36 16.88
CA GLU A 26 23.53 3.06 16.53
C GLU A 26 23.27 4.33 15.72
N VAL A 27 22.36 4.27 14.72
CA VAL A 27 21.98 5.43 13.93
C VAL A 27 21.27 6.49 14.78
N ALA A 28 20.38 6.07 15.70
CA ALA A 28 19.64 6.97 16.59
C ALA A 28 20.56 7.67 17.62
N ASP A 29 21.63 7.00 18.03
CA ASP A 29 22.60 7.53 19.01
C ASP A 29 23.57 8.57 18.40
N VAL A 30 23.66 8.64 17.07
CA VAL A 30 24.48 9.67 16.40
C VAL A 30 23.77 11.01 16.45
N PRO A 31 24.35 12.05 17.09
CA PRO A 31 23.72 13.36 17.14
C PRO A 31 23.67 13.99 15.75
N ALA A 32 22.48 14.39 15.31
CA ALA A 32 22.29 14.97 13.97
C ALA A 32 23.13 16.21 13.68
N TRP A 33 23.52 16.98 14.72
CA TRP A 33 24.38 18.16 14.58
C TRP A 33 25.82 17.84 14.17
N MET A 34 26.26 16.58 14.28
CA MET A 34 27.58 16.14 13.81
C MET A 34 27.67 16.04 12.29
N LEU A 35 26.53 15.96 11.60
CA LEU A 35 26.48 15.91 10.15
C LEU A 35 26.68 17.30 9.55
N SER A 36 27.52 17.39 8.52
CA SER A 36 27.60 18.59 7.71
C SER A 36 26.35 18.81 6.87
N ALA A 37 26.09 20.06 6.45
CA ALA A 37 24.96 20.39 5.56
C ALA A 37 24.96 19.59 4.24
N ARG A 38 26.13 19.12 3.78
CA ARG A 38 26.27 18.28 2.57
C ARG A 38 25.88 16.83 2.81
N GLU A 39 26.03 16.32 4.02
CA GLU A 39 25.75 14.91 4.37
C GLU A 39 24.28 14.69 4.71
N ILE A 40 23.58 15.70 5.25
CA ILE A 40 22.18 15.59 5.68
C ILE A 40 21.24 15.05 4.58
N PRO A 41 21.28 15.57 3.32
CA PRO A 41 20.39 15.04 2.28
C PRO A 41 20.63 13.55 1.98
N GLY A 42 21.89 13.14 1.93
CA GLY A 42 22.26 11.74 1.69
C GLY A 42 21.81 10.82 2.84
N ALA A 43 21.97 11.25 4.09
CA ALA A 43 21.51 10.52 5.26
C ALA A 43 19.97 10.36 5.26
N LEU A 44 19.22 11.42 4.95
CA LEU A 44 17.77 11.38 4.83
C LEU A 44 17.32 10.42 3.73
N GLN A 45 17.99 10.42 2.57
CA GLN A 45 17.67 9.49 1.47
C GLN A 45 17.97 8.04 1.86
N ALA A 46 19.10 7.78 2.55
CA ALA A 46 19.46 6.45 3.01
C ALA A 46 18.44 5.91 4.03
N LEU A 47 18.05 6.71 5.02
CA LEU A 47 17.03 6.35 6.00
C LEU A 47 15.69 6.05 5.34
N ALA A 48 15.24 6.93 4.46
CA ALA A 48 13.97 6.75 3.76
C ALA A 48 13.98 5.52 2.83
N ARG A 49 15.13 5.11 2.28
CA ARG A 49 15.28 3.85 1.55
C ARG A 49 15.19 2.66 2.49
N ALA A 50 15.88 2.70 3.63
CA ALA A 50 15.83 1.66 4.64
C ALA A 50 14.41 1.46 5.19
N GLU A 51 13.67 2.53 5.49
CA GLU A 51 12.26 2.48 5.88
C GLU A 51 11.40 1.74 4.84
N THR A 52 11.63 2.01 3.56
CA THR A 52 10.90 1.34 2.47
C THR A 52 11.23 -0.16 2.39
N GLN A 53 12.50 -0.52 2.52
CA GLN A 53 12.94 -1.92 2.54
C GLN A 53 12.36 -2.67 3.75
N LEU A 54 12.30 -2.04 4.91
CA LEU A 54 11.66 -2.59 6.10
C LEU A 54 10.15 -2.75 5.92
N ALA A 55 9.51 -1.80 5.25
CA ALA A 55 8.09 -1.92 4.92
C ALA A 55 7.85 -3.11 3.97
N ALA A 56 8.69 -3.33 2.95
CA ALA A 56 8.60 -4.49 2.09
C ALA A 56 8.76 -5.80 2.87
N ALA A 57 9.75 -5.90 3.75
CA ALA A 57 9.94 -7.06 4.62
C ALA A 57 8.73 -7.31 5.53
N ARG A 58 8.12 -6.25 6.09
CA ARG A 58 6.90 -6.34 6.89
C ARG A 58 5.72 -6.86 6.06
N LEU A 59 5.54 -6.39 4.84
CA LEU A 59 4.49 -6.88 3.94
C LEU A 59 4.67 -8.37 3.64
N ALA A 60 5.89 -8.83 3.36
CA ALA A 60 6.20 -10.24 3.16
C ALA A 60 5.86 -11.10 4.39
N LEU A 61 6.15 -10.60 5.61
CA LEU A 61 5.76 -11.29 6.85
C LEU A 61 4.23 -11.34 7.04
N ILE A 62 3.51 -10.30 6.63
CA ILE A 62 2.04 -10.28 6.66
C ILE A 62 1.47 -11.33 5.69
N GLN A 63 2.01 -11.40 4.47
CA GLN A 63 1.64 -12.40 3.47
C GLN A 63 1.83 -13.82 4.02
N GLU A 64 3.01 -14.11 4.57
CA GLU A 64 3.32 -15.40 5.17
C GLU A 64 2.40 -15.73 6.36
N ALA A 65 2.13 -14.78 7.25
CA ALA A 65 1.21 -14.98 8.36
C ALA A 65 -0.22 -15.31 7.88
N VAL A 66 -0.67 -14.67 6.80
CA VAL A 66 -1.98 -14.97 6.18
C VAL A 66 -1.97 -16.34 5.53
N ALA A 67 -0.91 -16.69 4.79
CA ALA A 67 -0.75 -17.99 4.15
C ALA A 67 -0.73 -19.14 5.17
N GLN A 68 -0.13 -18.92 6.33
CA GLN A 68 -0.10 -19.88 7.45
C GLN A 68 -1.39 -19.87 8.30
N GLY A 69 -2.37 -19.01 8.00
CA GLY A 69 -3.64 -18.95 8.75
C GLY A 69 -3.57 -18.25 10.11
N VAL A 70 -2.44 -17.65 10.49
CA VAL A 70 -2.24 -17.06 11.84
C VAL A 70 -3.33 -16.06 12.25
N PRO A 71 -3.81 -15.11 11.39
CA PRO A 71 -4.91 -14.24 11.74
C PRO A 71 -6.23 -14.99 11.96
N ALA A 72 -6.53 -16.00 11.14
CA ALA A 72 -7.76 -16.80 11.19
C ALA A 72 -7.81 -17.65 12.47
N ASP A 73 -6.71 -18.29 12.84
CA ASP A 73 -6.57 -19.06 14.09
C ASP A 73 -6.77 -18.18 15.34
N ALA A 74 -6.44 -16.89 15.24
CA ALA A 74 -6.73 -15.90 16.27
C ALA A 74 -8.16 -15.34 16.20
N GLY A 75 -9.03 -15.85 15.32
CA GLY A 75 -10.40 -15.40 15.13
C GLY A 75 -10.53 -13.98 14.55
N ASN A 76 -9.53 -13.53 13.81
CA ASN A 76 -9.44 -12.16 13.28
C ASN A 76 -9.26 -12.14 11.76
N SER A 77 -9.64 -11.01 11.13
CA SER A 77 -9.12 -10.65 9.82
C SER A 77 -7.63 -10.25 9.92
N ALA A 78 -6.90 -10.28 8.80
CA ALA A 78 -5.52 -9.82 8.77
C ALA A 78 -5.35 -8.40 9.35
N ALA A 79 -6.23 -7.48 8.99
CA ALA A 79 -6.21 -6.11 9.53
C ALA A 79 -6.53 -6.06 11.04
N GLY A 80 -7.51 -6.83 11.50
CA GLY A 80 -7.87 -6.93 12.92
C GLY A 80 -6.72 -7.50 13.75
N TRP A 81 -6.06 -8.55 13.23
CA TRP A 81 -4.89 -9.15 13.84
C TRP A 81 -3.72 -8.17 13.93
N LEU A 82 -3.39 -7.48 12.82
CA LEU A 82 -2.32 -6.48 12.80
C LEU A 82 -2.57 -5.34 13.79
N ARG A 83 -3.83 -4.88 13.87
CA ARG A 83 -4.22 -3.83 14.83
C ARG A 83 -3.95 -4.26 16.26
N GLY A 84 -4.34 -5.48 16.63
CA GLY A 84 -4.09 -6.00 17.97
C GLY A 84 -2.62 -6.26 18.27
N LEU A 85 -1.89 -6.84 17.31
CA LEU A 85 -0.48 -7.20 17.47
C LEU A 85 0.44 -5.98 17.58
N LEU A 86 0.21 -4.96 16.74
CA LEU A 86 1.08 -3.79 16.60
C LEU A 86 0.56 -2.55 17.32
N ASN A 87 -0.62 -2.63 17.96
CA ASN A 87 -1.32 -1.47 18.49
C ASN A 87 -1.48 -0.36 17.44
N ALA A 88 -1.72 -0.76 16.18
CA ALA A 88 -1.83 0.14 15.05
C ALA A 88 -3.22 0.75 14.96
N ASP A 89 -3.33 1.94 14.36
CA ASP A 89 -4.63 2.51 14.02
C ASP A 89 -5.35 1.68 12.95
N PRO A 90 -6.70 1.70 12.92
CA PRO A 90 -7.48 0.88 11.99
C PRO A 90 -7.18 1.16 10.51
N HIS A 91 -6.87 2.41 10.17
CA HIS A 91 -6.58 2.80 8.78
C HIS A 91 -5.25 2.19 8.32
N SER A 92 -4.18 2.36 9.10
CA SER A 92 -2.86 1.80 8.80
C SER A 92 -2.88 0.28 8.73
N ALA A 93 -3.57 -0.39 9.67
CA ALA A 93 -3.68 -1.85 9.66
C ALA A 93 -4.43 -2.38 8.41
N ASN A 94 -5.52 -1.70 8.00
CA ASN A 94 -6.24 -2.05 6.78
C ASN A 94 -5.41 -1.80 5.52
N GLU A 95 -4.69 -0.68 5.45
CA GLU A 95 -3.83 -0.35 4.31
C GLU A 95 -2.68 -1.36 4.16
N ASP A 96 -2.03 -1.75 5.26
CA ASP A 96 -0.94 -2.73 5.24
C ASP A 96 -1.46 -4.13 4.85
N ALA A 97 -2.58 -4.59 5.44
CA ALA A 97 -3.19 -5.86 5.08
C ALA A 97 -3.62 -5.92 3.61
N ARG A 98 -4.22 -4.82 3.11
CA ARG A 98 -4.63 -4.71 1.72
C ARG A 98 -3.44 -4.69 0.76
N LEU A 99 -2.40 -3.92 1.09
CA LEU A 99 -1.21 -3.83 0.25
C LEU A 99 -0.48 -5.17 0.20
N ALA A 100 -0.37 -5.88 1.34
CA ALA A 100 0.18 -7.22 1.40
C ALA A 100 -0.59 -8.18 0.49
N ALA A 101 -1.93 -8.20 0.58
CA ALA A 101 -2.77 -9.09 -0.25
C ALA A 101 -2.66 -8.81 -1.76
N VAL A 102 -2.46 -7.53 -2.15
CA VAL A 102 -2.35 -7.18 -3.58
C VAL A 102 -0.98 -7.50 -4.15
N LEU A 103 0.05 -7.40 -3.34
CA LEU A 103 1.44 -7.69 -3.70
C LEU A 103 1.83 -9.15 -3.44
N ASP A 104 0.87 -10.02 -3.15
CA ASP A 104 1.07 -11.45 -2.92
C ASP A 104 1.24 -12.22 -4.26
N ASP A 105 2.20 -11.76 -5.02
CA ASP A 105 2.65 -12.36 -6.28
C ASP A 105 4.18 -12.36 -6.25
N PRO A 106 4.83 -13.53 -6.28
CA PRO A 106 6.29 -13.64 -6.25
C PRO A 106 6.99 -12.85 -7.36
N ASP A 107 6.32 -12.71 -8.49
CA ASP A 107 6.84 -12.01 -9.67
C ASP A 107 6.39 -10.54 -9.75
N SER A 108 5.80 -9.99 -8.67
CA SER A 108 5.33 -8.60 -8.65
C SER A 108 6.48 -7.60 -8.84
N PRO A 109 6.54 -6.86 -9.96
CA PRO A 109 7.57 -5.84 -10.19
C PRO A 109 7.50 -4.73 -9.14
N THR A 110 6.29 -4.40 -8.67
CA THR A 110 6.06 -3.39 -7.63
C THR A 110 6.64 -3.84 -6.28
N MET A 111 6.48 -5.14 -5.92
CA MET A 111 7.09 -5.68 -4.69
C MET A 111 8.61 -5.70 -4.78
N ALA A 112 9.17 -6.09 -5.92
CA ALA A 112 10.62 -6.06 -6.16
C ALA A 112 11.20 -4.64 -6.06
N ALA A 113 10.52 -3.64 -6.60
CA ALA A 113 10.92 -2.24 -6.50
C ALA A 113 10.86 -1.70 -5.06
N LEU A 114 9.88 -2.13 -4.26
CA LEU A 114 9.82 -1.83 -2.82
C LEU A 114 10.99 -2.49 -2.07
N ALA A 115 11.26 -3.76 -2.31
CA ALA A 115 12.30 -4.52 -1.63
C ALA A 115 13.70 -3.94 -1.87
N THR A 116 13.94 -3.37 -3.05
CA THR A 116 15.19 -2.64 -3.36
C THR A 116 15.21 -1.21 -2.85
N GLY A 117 14.06 -0.67 -2.40
CA GLY A 117 13.90 0.73 -2.02
C GLY A 117 13.95 1.69 -3.22
N ALA A 118 13.69 1.20 -4.43
CA ALA A 118 13.61 2.02 -5.64
C ALA A 118 12.38 2.92 -5.67
N ILE A 119 11.28 2.46 -5.08
CA ILE A 119 10.04 3.25 -4.90
C ILE A 119 9.65 3.27 -3.43
N ARG A 120 8.86 4.24 -3.01
CA ARG A 120 8.32 4.31 -1.64
C ARG A 120 6.97 3.61 -1.52
N VAL A 121 6.55 3.31 -0.29
CA VAL A 121 5.24 2.69 0.00
C VAL A 121 4.08 3.50 -0.62
N GLY A 122 4.15 4.84 -0.59
CA GLY A 122 3.15 5.69 -1.24
C GLY A 122 3.03 5.46 -2.75
N HIS A 123 4.16 5.27 -3.46
CA HIS A 123 4.15 4.92 -4.89
C HIS A 123 3.54 3.54 -5.12
N ALA A 124 3.94 2.53 -4.33
CA ALA A 124 3.39 1.18 -4.43
C ALA A 124 1.87 1.16 -4.26
N ARG A 125 1.32 1.92 -3.31
CA ARG A 125 -0.13 2.07 -3.12
C ARG A 125 -0.84 2.65 -4.35
N VAL A 126 -0.23 3.63 -5.01
CA VAL A 126 -0.76 4.22 -6.25
C VAL A 126 -0.74 3.20 -7.37
N ILE A 127 0.40 2.55 -7.59
CA ILE A 127 0.61 1.58 -8.67
C ILE A 127 -0.33 0.40 -8.51
N THR A 128 -0.37 -0.23 -7.33
CA THR A 128 -1.24 -1.38 -7.08
C THR A 128 -2.71 -1.06 -7.23
N ARG A 129 -3.14 0.13 -6.78
CA ARG A 129 -4.52 0.60 -6.99
C ARG A 129 -4.84 0.74 -8.49
N ALA A 130 -3.94 1.33 -9.27
CA ALA A 130 -4.13 1.49 -10.71
C ALA A 130 -4.21 0.12 -11.42
N VAL A 131 -3.30 -0.79 -11.11
CA VAL A 131 -3.27 -2.16 -11.65
C VAL A 131 -4.56 -2.91 -11.31
N GLN A 132 -5.04 -2.84 -10.07
CA GLN A 132 -6.30 -3.45 -9.66
C GLN A 132 -7.50 -2.88 -10.43
N GLN A 133 -7.54 -1.57 -10.63
CA GLN A 133 -8.61 -0.90 -11.37
C GLN A 133 -8.62 -1.32 -12.84
N LEU A 134 -7.45 -1.40 -13.48
CA LEU A 134 -7.32 -1.87 -14.87
C LEU A 134 -7.75 -3.35 -15.00
N ARG A 135 -7.35 -4.21 -14.06
CA ARG A 135 -7.78 -5.62 -14.02
C ARG A 135 -9.30 -5.73 -13.84
N ALA A 136 -9.89 -4.92 -12.94
CA ALA A 136 -11.34 -4.88 -12.73
C ALA A 136 -12.12 -4.39 -13.96
N ALA A 137 -11.52 -3.48 -14.74
CA ALA A 137 -12.05 -3.00 -16.02
C ALA A 137 -11.80 -4.00 -17.18
N LYS A 138 -11.27 -5.20 -16.89
CA LYS A 138 -10.97 -6.26 -17.87
C LYS A 138 -10.04 -5.81 -18.99
N VAL A 139 -9.13 -4.89 -18.72
CA VAL A 139 -8.07 -4.49 -19.63
C VAL A 139 -7.12 -5.68 -19.88
N ASP A 140 -6.64 -5.81 -21.11
CA ASP A 140 -5.72 -6.88 -21.50
C ASP A 140 -4.50 -6.95 -20.57
N ALA A 141 -4.09 -8.18 -20.20
CA ALA A 141 -3.01 -8.40 -19.24
C ALA A 141 -1.67 -7.78 -19.67
N ARG A 142 -1.37 -7.75 -20.98
CA ARG A 142 -0.14 -7.13 -21.50
C ARG A 142 -0.19 -5.61 -21.38
N GLN A 143 -1.38 -5.01 -21.54
CA GLN A 143 -1.56 -3.57 -21.35
C GLN A 143 -1.46 -3.20 -19.86
N VAL A 144 -2.01 -4.03 -18.97
CA VAL A 144 -1.86 -3.85 -17.51
C VAL A 144 -0.39 -3.91 -17.11
N ALA A 145 0.37 -4.90 -17.59
CA ALA A 145 1.81 -5.02 -17.31
C ALA A 145 2.61 -3.82 -17.83
N LYS A 146 2.29 -3.32 -19.03
CA LYS A 146 2.93 -2.10 -19.56
C LYS A 146 2.60 -0.86 -18.75
N ALA A 147 1.36 -0.74 -18.28
CA ALA A 147 0.94 0.36 -17.41
C ALA A 147 1.67 0.32 -16.06
N GLU A 148 1.82 -0.86 -15.45
CA GLU A 148 2.58 -1.04 -14.22
C GLU A 148 4.05 -0.65 -14.41
N GLN A 149 4.69 -1.13 -15.49
CA GLN A 149 6.07 -0.80 -15.81
C GLN A 149 6.27 0.72 -16.01
N LEU A 150 5.39 1.36 -16.78
CA LEU A 150 5.41 2.82 -16.97
C LEU A 150 5.31 3.57 -15.64
N LEU A 151 4.39 3.17 -14.77
CA LEU A 151 4.20 3.82 -13.48
C LEU A 151 5.41 3.61 -12.55
N LEU A 152 6.06 2.44 -12.59
CA LEU A 152 7.30 2.17 -11.87
C LEU A 152 8.45 3.07 -12.34
N GLU A 153 8.63 3.23 -13.65
CA GLU A 153 9.64 4.12 -14.22
C GLU A 153 9.42 5.58 -13.80
N GLN A 154 8.16 6.03 -13.83
CA GLN A 154 7.81 7.40 -13.47
C GLN A 154 7.86 7.66 -11.95
N ALA A 155 7.78 6.62 -11.12
CA ALA A 155 7.90 6.73 -9.66
C ALA A 155 9.31 7.19 -9.21
N ALA A 156 10.32 7.08 -10.06
CA ALA A 156 11.65 7.64 -9.80
C ALA A 156 11.67 9.18 -9.81
N THR A 157 10.75 9.82 -10.54
CA THR A 157 10.72 11.27 -10.78
C THR A 157 9.53 11.95 -10.11
N PHE A 158 8.37 11.29 -10.09
CA PHE A 158 7.13 11.85 -9.57
C PHE A 158 6.90 11.44 -8.12
N ASP A 159 6.40 12.36 -7.32
CA ASP A 159 5.84 12.04 -6.01
C ASP A 159 4.53 11.21 -6.16
N PRO A 160 4.03 10.59 -5.08
CA PRO A 160 2.81 9.77 -5.16
C PRO A 160 1.57 10.52 -5.64
N LEU A 161 1.48 11.85 -5.42
CA LEU A 161 0.34 12.65 -5.88
C LEU A 161 0.36 12.84 -7.39
N LEU A 162 1.52 13.22 -7.95
CA LEU A 162 1.71 13.35 -9.40
C LEU A 162 1.57 12.00 -10.08
N LEU A 163 2.15 10.94 -9.50
CA LEU A 163 2.00 9.58 -9.99
C LEU A 163 0.52 9.14 -10.03
N SER A 164 -0.28 9.54 -9.04
CA SER A 164 -1.71 9.22 -9.01
C SER A 164 -2.51 9.90 -10.13
N ARG A 165 -2.08 11.11 -10.54
CA ARG A 165 -2.67 11.82 -11.70
C ARG A 165 -2.31 11.11 -13.00
N LEU A 166 -1.04 10.71 -13.16
CA LEU A 166 -0.60 9.92 -14.30
C LEU A 166 -1.35 8.58 -14.37
N ALA A 167 -1.46 7.85 -13.25
CA ALA A 167 -2.19 6.59 -13.17
C ALA A 167 -3.66 6.73 -13.60
N ARG A 168 -4.31 7.85 -13.24
CA ARG A 168 -5.67 8.16 -13.69
C ARG A 168 -5.73 8.40 -15.21
N SER A 169 -4.77 9.11 -15.78
CA SER A 169 -4.69 9.33 -17.22
C SER A 169 -4.46 8.02 -17.98
N VAL A 170 -3.52 7.18 -17.52
CA VAL A 170 -3.26 5.85 -18.09
C VAL A 170 -4.53 5.00 -18.08
N ARG A 171 -5.25 4.99 -16.97
CA ARG A 171 -6.50 4.25 -16.83
C ARG A 171 -7.55 4.75 -17.83
N TYR A 172 -7.74 6.05 -17.93
CA TYR A 172 -8.70 6.66 -18.86
C TYR A 172 -8.45 6.25 -20.32
N HIS A 173 -7.18 6.12 -20.72
CA HIS A 173 -6.82 5.71 -22.08
C HIS A 173 -6.93 4.21 -22.34
N LEU A 174 -6.86 3.38 -21.31
CA LEU A 174 -6.89 1.92 -21.42
C LEU A 174 -8.24 1.30 -21.09
N GLU A 175 -9.11 1.99 -20.35
CA GLU A 175 -10.47 1.50 -20.08
C GLU A 175 -11.31 1.51 -21.37
N PRO A 176 -12.02 0.42 -21.72
CA PRO A 176 -12.92 0.39 -22.85
C PRO A 176 -14.02 1.46 -22.71
N ALA A 177 -14.37 2.13 -23.80
CA ALA A 177 -15.39 3.18 -23.83
C ALA A 177 -16.76 2.73 -23.28
N GLU A 178 -17.10 1.45 -23.40
CA GLU A 178 -18.34 0.85 -22.85
C GLU A 178 -18.37 0.87 -21.31
N ALA A 179 -17.21 0.72 -20.65
CA ALA A 179 -17.14 0.78 -19.20
C ALA A 179 -17.40 2.19 -18.62
N ASP A 180 -17.19 3.23 -19.40
CA ASP A 180 -17.47 4.62 -19.01
C ASP A 180 -18.97 4.95 -19.08
N LEU A 181 -19.70 4.37 -20.03
CA LEU A 181 -21.16 4.52 -20.15
C LEU A 181 -21.88 3.84 -18.98
N GLU A 182 -21.52 2.61 -18.65
CA GLU A 182 -22.10 1.89 -17.49
C GLU A 182 -21.81 2.62 -16.16
N LYS A 183 -20.61 3.17 -16.00
CA LYS A 183 -20.26 3.95 -14.80
C LYS A 183 -20.99 5.28 -14.72
N GLN A 184 -21.25 5.92 -15.84
CA GLN A 184 -22.06 7.16 -15.91
C GLN A 184 -23.51 6.86 -15.59
N GLU A 185 -24.08 5.78 -16.12
CA GLU A 185 -25.44 5.35 -15.82
C GLU A 185 -25.60 4.98 -14.34
N GLN A 186 -24.65 4.23 -13.77
CA GLN A 186 -24.66 3.90 -12.34
C GLN A 186 -24.51 5.12 -11.43
N ARG A 187 -23.70 6.11 -11.81
CA ARG A 187 -23.61 7.39 -11.07
C ARG A 187 -24.88 8.20 -11.16
N GLN A 188 -25.52 8.24 -12.33
CA GLN A 188 -26.80 8.92 -12.50
C GLN A 188 -27.92 8.20 -11.74
N LEU A 189 -27.96 6.87 -11.71
CA LEU A 189 -28.88 6.09 -10.90
C LEU A 189 -28.72 6.37 -9.41
N LYS A 190 -27.48 6.34 -8.89
CA LYS A 190 -27.19 6.65 -7.48
C LYS A 190 -27.53 8.10 -7.12
N GLN A 191 -27.31 9.05 -8.02
CA GLN A 191 -27.72 10.44 -7.80
C GLN A 191 -29.25 10.60 -7.78
N ARG A 192 -29.96 9.83 -8.61
CA ARG A 192 -31.43 9.77 -8.58
C ARG A 192 -31.96 9.11 -7.31
N GLU A 193 -31.34 8.05 -6.83
CA GLU A 193 -31.71 7.41 -5.56
C GLU A 193 -31.46 8.34 -4.35
N LEU A 194 -30.35 9.08 -4.32
CA LEU A 194 -30.07 10.07 -3.28
C LEU A 194 -31.06 11.23 -3.29
N ALA A 195 -31.53 11.66 -4.45
CA ALA A 195 -32.56 12.70 -4.55
C ALA A 195 -33.94 12.25 -4.04
N PHE A 196 -34.20 10.93 -3.99
CA PHE A 196 -35.46 10.39 -3.46
C PHE A 196 -35.49 10.27 -1.92
N PHE A 197 -34.35 10.37 -1.23
CA PHE A 197 -34.25 10.22 0.23
C PHE A 197 -34.14 11.54 1.00
N GLU A 198 -34.08 12.69 0.32
CA GLU A 198 -33.96 14.00 0.98
C GLU A 198 -35.28 14.69 1.34
N ASP A 199 -36.43 14.06 1.11
CA ASP A 199 -37.71 14.70 1.40
C ASP A 199 -38.64 13.86 2.31
N THR A 200 -38.18 13.66 3.56
CA THR A 200 -39.05 13.13 4.64
C THR A 200 -39.37 14.18 5.69
N ASP A 201 -39.41 15.45 5.30
CA ASP A 201 -39.80 16.57 6.16
C ASP A 201 -41.12 17.24 5.67
N GLY A 202 -42.10 16.45 5.39
CA GLY A 202 -43.52 16.86 5.46
C GLY A 202 -43.97 18.13 4.76
N SER A 203 -43.27 18.67 3.76
CA SER A 203 -43.71 19.82 3.01
C SER A 203 -43.65 19.61 1.49
N GLY A 204 -44.79 19.20 0.96
CA GLY A 204 -45.28 19.59 -0.37
C GLY A 204 -44.41 19.28 -1.60
N MET A 205 -44.79 18.20 -2.29
CA MET A 205 -44.57 18.00 -3.73
C MET A 205 -44.92 19.28 -4.51
N THR A 206 -43.98 19.74 -5.32
CA THR A 206 -44.31 20.57 -6.50
C THR A 206 -43.64 19.97 -7.74
N LEU A 207 -44.44 19.76 -8.76
CA LEU A 207 -44.13 19.19 -10.08
C LEU A 207 -42.99 19.88 -10.80
#